data_40d8e641fe92dcfe4b11cc74f9d6d0e9
#
_entry.id   40d8e641fe92dcfe4b11cc74f9d6d0e9
#
_cell.length_a   1.000
_cell.length_b   1.000
_cell.length_c   1.000
_cell.angle_alpha   90.00
_cell.angle_beta   90.00
_cell.angle_gamma   90.00
#
_symmetry.space_group_name_H-M   'P 1'
#
loop_
_entity.id
_entity.type
_entity.pdbx_description
1 polymer ?
#
loop_
_entity_poly.entity_id
_entity_poly.type
_entity_poly.pdbx_seq_one_letter_code
_entity_poly.pdbx_strand_id
1 'polypeptide(L)'
;MTDPLRRRALLTGAGALAALGARPARADLPERHRWLWVQNNAGEEVAVAYRTGQDYDIRALARLQHHFRDLRENLAGPLPPLLLDMLSLIQERFGYTRPLRVISGYRTPATNATLPYAAPNSLHMRGMAADIVMPGMPQADVCSQAMAFSQHLGFMGIGWYGSFTHVDIGPKASWARMLN
;
A
#
# COMPACT_ATOMS: atom_id res chain seq x y z
N MET A 1 -14.23 74.41 -57.55
CA MET A 1 -15.24 73.33 -57.67
C MET A 1 -14.56 72.05 -57.35
N THR A 2 -15.10 71.39 -56.30
CA THR A 2 -14.96 69.99 -55.90
C THR A 2 -13.63 69.51 -55.37
N ASP A 3 -13.66 69.43 -54.05
CA ASP A 3 -12.79 68.69 -53.13
C ASP A 3 -12.85 67.16 -53.32
N PRO A 4 -11.76 66.41 -53.25
CA PRO A 4 -11.81 65.02 -52.99
C PRO A 4 -11.28 64.65 -51.61
N LEU A 5 -12.15 64.02 -50.88
CA LEU A 5 -12.06 63.38 -49.57
C LEU A 5 -10.78 62.56 -49.33
N ARG A 6 -10.04 62.98 -48.31
CA ARG A 6 -9.00 62.16 -47.67
C ARG A 6 -9.64 61.02 -46.79
N ARG A 7 -9.53 59.84 -47.26
CA ARG A 7 -9.84 58.66 -46.42
C ARG A 7 -8.65 58.33 -45.46
N ARG A 8 -8.86 58.64 -44.21
CA ARG A 8 -7.96 58.16 -43.16
C ARG A 8 -8.28 56.66 -42.87
N ALA A 9 -7.33 55.78 -43.13
CA ALA A 9 -7.36 54.41 -42.67
C ALA A 9 -7.03 54.33 -41.17
N LEU A 10 -7.96 53.93 -40.36
CA LEU A 10 -7.74 53.60 -38.96
C LEU A 10 -7.19 52.17 -38.90
N LEU A 11 -5.92 52.03 -38.55
CA LEU A 11 -5.30 50.77 -38.18
C LEU A 11 -5.69 50.46 -36.74
N THR A 12 -6.66 49.59 -36.56
CA THR A 12 -6.97 49.00 -35.26
C THR A 12 -5.99 47.85 -34.99
N GLY A 13 -4.97 48.14 -34.20
CA GLY A 13 -4.07 47.11 -33.68
C GLY A 13 -4.80 46.27 -32.61
N ALA A 14 -5.12 45.05 -32.93
CA ALA A 14 -5.58 44.05 -31.95
C ALA A 14 -4.37 43.55 -31.18
N GLY A 15 -4.14 44.05 -29.98
CA GLY A 15 -3.18 43.52 -29.04
C GLY A 15 -3.70 42.21 -28.44
N ALA A 16 -3.14 41.11 -28.88
CA ALA A 16 -3.39 39.81 -28.22
C ALA A 16 -2.68 39.80 -26.86
N LEU A 17 -3.41 39.98 -25.77
CA LEU A 17 -2.93 39.70 -24.44
C LEU A 17 -2.78 38.15 -24.33
N ALA A 18 -1.55 37.67 -24.42
CA ALA A 18 -1.22 36.31 -24.02
C ALA A 18 -1.36 36.19 -22.49
N ALA A 19 -2.49 35.69 -22.04
CA ALA A 19 -2.66 35.28 -20.64
C ALA A 19 -1.71 34.09 -20.39
N LEU A 20 -0.53 34.37 -19.87
CA LEU A 20 0.34 33.36 -19.24
C LEU A 20 -0.43 32.80 -18.05
N GLY A 21 -1.11 31.68 -18.27
CA GLY A 21 -1.76 30.93 -17.23
C GLY A 21 -0.71 30.50 -16.20
N ALA A 22 -0.60 31.23 -15.11
CA ALA A 22 0.15 30.81 -13.96
C ALA A 22 -0.47 29.48 -13.51
N ARG A 23 0.25 28.36 -13.72
CA ARG A 23 -0.07 27.10 -13.08
C ARG A 23 -0.10 27.37 -11.57
N PRO A 24 -1.18 27.02 -10.85
CA PRO A 24 -1.17 27.15 -9.41
C PRO A 24 0.06 26.39 -8.89
N ALA A 25 0.93 27.09 -8.16
CA ALA A 25 2.03 26.48 -7.46
C ALA A 25 1.40 25.38 -6.58
N ARG A 26 1.68 24.12 -6.91
CA ARG A 26 1.30 22.98 -6.08
C ARG A 26 2.03 23.23 -4.77
N ALA A 27 1.27 23.56 -3.72
CA ALA A 27 1.84 23.73 -2.40
C ALA A 27 2.70 22.50 -2.14
N ASP A 28 4.00 22.69 -1.93
CA ASP A 28 4.92 21.63 -1.54
C ASP A 28 4.51 21.14 -0.15
N LEU A 29 3.50 20.26 -0.13
CA LEU A 29 3.22 19.50 1.09
C LEU A 29 4.47 18.67 1.35
N PRO A 30 4.96 18.64 2.61
CA PRO A 30 6.14 17.85 2.94
C PRO A 30 5.92 16.42 2.46
N GLU A 31 6.89 15.89 1.72
CA GLU A 31 6.84 14.53 1.19
C GLU A 31 6.62 13.55 2.34
N ARG A 32 5.52 12.83 2.28
CA ARG A 32 5.14 11.90 3.33
C ARG A 32 5.90 10.60 3.15
N HIS A 33 6.72 10.26 4.14
CA HIS A 33 7.35 8.95 4.23
C HIS A 33 6.34 7.91 4.69
N ARG A 34 6.31 6.76 4.02
CA ARG A 34 5.62 5.58 4.51
C ARG A 34 6.62 4.62 5.14
N TRP A 35 6.30 4.23 6.33
CA TRP A 35 7.10 3.35 7.16
C TRP A 35 6.44 1.99 7.30
N LEU A 36 7.26 0.99 7.53
CA LEU A 36 6.81 -0.29 8.02
C LEU A 36 7.78 -0.78 9.09
N TRP A 37 7.25 -1.14 10.24
CA TRP A 37 7.96 -1.76 11.34
C TRP A 37 7.39 -3.15 11.55
N VAL A 38 8.13 -4.19 11.14
CA VAL A 38 7.68 -5.57 11.09
C VAL A 38 8.63 -6.50 11.80
N GLN A 39 8.07 -7.55 12.40
CA GLN A 39 8.79 -8.67 12.98
C GLN A 39 8.25 -9.96 12.38
N ASN A 40 9.11 -10.91 12.01
CA ASN A 40 8.69 -12.23 11.52
C ASN A 40 8.79 -13.32 12.59
N ASN A 41 8.36 -14.55 12.26
CA ASN A 41 8.41 -15.67 13.21
C ASN A 41 9.82 -16.20 13.50
N ALA A 42 10.85 -15.80 12.76
CA ALA A 42 12.25 -16.06 13.10
C ALA A 42 12.81 -15.04 14.11
N GLY A 43 12.00 -14.06 14.56
CA GLY A 43 12.43 -12.99 15.44
C GLY A 43 13.21 -11.88 14.76
N GLU A 44 13.35 -11.93 13.43
CA GLU A 44 13.96 -10.86 12.66
C GLU A 44 13.05 -9.63 12.68
N GLU A 45 13.64 -8.45 12.82
CA GLU A 45 12.90 -7.18 12.89
C GLU A 45 13.44 -6.18 11.87
N VAL A 46 12.55 -5.47 11.19
CA VAL A 46 12.85 -4.42 10.22
C VAL A 46 11.94 -3.23 10.46
N ALA A 47 12.54 -2.06 10.68
CA ALA A 47 11.85 -0.77 10.63
C ALA A 47 12.48 0.06 9.52
N VAL A 48 11.70 0.44 8.53
CA VAL A 48 12.22 1.13 7.35
C VAL A 48 11.19 2.02 6.67
N ALA A 49 11.63 3.22 6.23
CA ALA A 49 10.88 4.01 5.26
C ALA A 49 11.10 3.36 3.89
N TYR A 50 10.03 2.89 3.26
CA TYR A 50 10.11 2.19 1.97
C TYR A 50 9.54 3.01 0.81
N ARG A 51 8.89 4.14 1.13
CA ARG A 51 8.29 5.02 0.13
C ARG A 51 8.31 6.47 0.61
N THR A 52 8.61 7.40 -0.30
CA THR A 52 8.55 8.84 -0.08
C THR A 52 7.71 9.45 -1.21
N GLY A 53 6.58 10.06 -0.87
CA GLY A 53 5.64 10.56 -1.87
C GLY A 53 5.15 9.43 -2.79
N GLN A 54 5.57 9.45 -4.06
CA GLN A 54 5.27 8.41 -5.06
C GLN A 54 6.44 7.45 -5.29
N ASP A 55 7.62 7.73 -4.73
CA ASP A 55 8.84 7.00 -5.03
C ASP A 55 9.11 5.90 -3.99
N TYR A 56 9.34 4.69 -4.47
CA TYR A 56 9.72 3.55 -3.65
C TYR A 56 11.24 3.42 -3.55
N ASP A 57 11.75 3.19 -2.34
CA ASP A 57 13.14 2.82 -2.11
C ASP A 57 13.36 1.33 -2.42
N ILE A 58 14.06 1.05 -3.50
CA ILE A 58 14.33 -0.32 -3.98
C ILE A 58 15.10 -1.14 -2.93
N ARG A 59 16.01 -0.52 -2.17
CA ARG A 59 16.78 -1.23 -1.13
C ARG A 59 15.89 -1.59 0.05
N ALA A 60 15.00 -0.68 0.45
CA ALA A 60 14.01 -0.95 1.48
C ALA A 60 13.03 -2.04 1.05
N LEU A 61 12.56 -2.02 -0.21
CA LEU A 61 11.71 -3.07 -0.77
C LEU A 61 12.41 -4.44 -0.76
N ALA A 62 13.70 -4.51 -1.15
CA ALA A 62 14.46 -5.76 -1.12
C ALA A 62 14.63 -6.31 0.30
N ARG A 63 14.86 -5.45 1.30
CA ARG A 63 14.91 -5.85 2.71
C ARG A 63 13.57 -6.40 3.20
N LEU A 64 12.47 -5.74 2.86
CA LEU A 64 11.12 -6.21 3.19
C LEU A 64 10.79 -7.51 2.46
N GLN A 65 11.15 -7.65 1.18
CA GLN A 65 10.97 -8.88 0.42
C GLN A 65 11.66 -10.08 1.09
N HIS A 66 12.91 -9.89 1.55
CA HIS A 66 13.61 -10.93 2.31
C HIS A 66 12.92 -11.22 3.64
N HIS A 67 12.44 -10.20 4.34
CA HIS A 67 11.74 -10.34 5.62
C HIS A 67 10.42 -11.11 5.50
N PHE A 68 9.68 -10.94 4.39
CA PHE A 68 8.42 -11.62 4.08
C PHE A 68 8.58 -12.99 3.42
N ARG A 69 9.81 -13.52 3.32
CA ARG A 69 10.11 -14.79 2.68
C ARG A 69 9.41 -15.98 3.33
N ASP A 70 9.28 -17.04 2.61
CA ASP A 70 8.92 -18.35 3.17
C ASP A 70 10.03 -18.81 4.13
N LEU A 71 9.75 -18.79 5.42
CA LEU A 71 10.74 -19.15 6.45
C LEU A 71 11.04 -20.64 6.51
N ARG A 72 10.15 -21.52 6.00
CA ARG A 72 10.36 -22.96 5.97
C ARG A 72 11.37 -23.35 4.88
N GLU A 73 11.20 -22.78 3.71
CA GLU A 73 12.09 -22.98 2.55
C GLU A 73 13.24 -21.98 2.52
N ASN A 74 13.24 -20.96 3.38
CA ASN A 74 14.14 -19.81 3.36
C ASN A 74 14.22 -19.14 1.98
N LEU A 75 13.07 -19.02 1.31
CA LEU A 75 12.98 -18.55 -0.07
C LEU A 75 12.14 -17.27 -0.16
N ALA A 76 12.74 -16.19 -0.68
CA ALA A 76 12.03 -14.97 -0.99
C ALA A 76 11.25 -15.13 -2.31
N GLY A 77 10.03 -14.60 -2.33
CA GLY A 77 9.17 -14.58 -3.49
C GLY A 77 8.73 -13.15 -3.86
N PRO A 78 7.75 -13.00 -4.75
CA PRO A 78 7.19 -11.69 -5.07
C PRO A 78 6.69 -10.98 -3.80
N LEU A 79 6.77 -9.64 -3.80
CA LEU A 79 6.17 -8.79 -2.77
C LEU A 79 5.70 -7.49 -3.42
N PRO A 80 4.46 -7.42 -3.91
CA PRO A 80 3.91 -6.20 -4.49
C PRO A 80 3.90 -5.06 -3.46
N PRO A 81 4.41 -3.86 -3.80
CA PRO A 81 4.44 -2.71 -2.90
C PRO A 81 3.08 -2.32 -2.35
N LEU A 82 1.99 -2.59 -3.07
CA LEU A 82 0.63 -2.34 -2.62
C LEU A 82 0.30 -3.10 -1.31
N LEU A 83 0.80 -4.32 -1.13
CA LEU A 83 0.61 -5.05 0.14
C LEU A 83 1.30 -4.30 1.29
N LEU A 84 2.51 -3.79 1.06
CA LEU A 84 3.23 -3.00 2.06
C LEU A 84 2.48 -1.71 2.40
N ASP A 85 1.91 -1.04 1.39
CA ASP A 85 1.09 0.17 1.59
C ASP A 85 -0.13 -0.13 2.48
N MET A 86 -0.81 -1.26 2.28
CA MET A 86 -1.96 -1.66 3.10
C MET A 86 -1.56 -2.00 4.54
N LEU A 87 -0.46 -2.73 4.73
CA LEU A 87 0.07 -3.04 6.06
C LEU A 87 0.55 -1.78 6.79
N SER A 88 1.19 -0.85 6.08
CA SER A 88 1.58 0.46 6.62
C SER A 88 0.37 1.27 7.08
N LEU A 89 -0.74 1.30 6.31
CA LEU A 89 -1.97 1.97 6.71
C LEU A 89 -2.56 1.37 7.99
N ILE A 90 -2.56 0.04 8.11
CA ILE A 90 -3.03 -0.63 9.32
C ILE A 90 -2.13 -0.24 10.51
N GLN A 91 -0.81 -0.30 10.36
CA GLN A 91 0.13 0.04 11.42
C GLN A 91 0.05 1.53 11.80
N GLU A 92 -0.11 2.42 10.84
CA GLU A 92 -0.30 3.86 11.05
C GLU A 92 -1.55 4.14 11.90
N ARG A 93 -2.63 3.40 11.68
CA ARG A 93 -3.86 3.54 12.47
C ARG A 93 -3.63 3.30 13.96
N PHE A 94 -2.64 2.48 14.30
CA PHE A 94 -2.23 2.20 15.68
C PHE A 94 -1.00 3.01 16.11
N GLY A 95 -0.63 4.06 15.36
CA GLY A 95 0.41 5.03 15.72
C GLY A 95 1.83 4.49 15.73
N TYR A 96 2.12 3.37 15.06
CA TYR A 96 3.45 2.72 15.06
C TYR A 96 4.00 2.42 16.45
N THR A 97 3.13 2.15 17.42
CA THR A 97 3.53 1.94 18.82
C THR A 97 4.24 0.60 19.06
N ARG A 98 4.17 -0.30 18.07
CA ARG A 98 4.75 -1.64 18.15
C ARG A 98 4.94 -2.24 16.76
N PRO A 99 5.82 -3.27 16.61
CA PRO A 99 5.98 -3.96 15.33
C PRO A 99 4.69 -4.68 14.94
N LEU A 100 4.42 -4.74 13.65
CA LEU A 100 3.43 -5.62 13.07
C LEU A 100 4.10 -7.00 12.89
N ARG A 101 3.66 -8.01 13.62
CA ARG A 101 4.21 -9.35 13.49
C ARG A 101 3.60 -10.04 12.29
N VAL A 102 4.45 -10.38 11.32
CA VAL A 102 4.09 -11.13 10.12
C VAL A 102 4.35 -12.61 10.42
N ILE A 103 3.29 -13.36 10.70
CA ILE A 103 3.40 -14.79 11.00
C ILE A 103 3.48 -15.65 9.74
N SER A 104 3.03 -15.11 8.59
CA SER A 104 3.20 -15.70 7.27
C SER A 104 3.14 -14.61 6.21
N GLY A 105 4.19 -14.49 5.39
CA GLY A 105 4.25 -13.67 4.19
C GLY A 105 4.11 -14.52 2.93
N TYR A 106 5.13 -14.50 2.06
CA TYR A 106 5.20 -15.37 0.90
C TYR A 106 5.25 -16.85 1.32
N ARG A 107 4.59 -17.69 0.55
CA ARG A 107 4.63 -19.16 0.69
C ARG A 107 4.98 -19.80 -0.63
N THR A 108 5.93 -20.71 -0.64
CA THR A 108 6.15 -21.57 -1.81
C THR A 108 4.95 -22.49 -2.02
N PRO A 109 4.74 -23.01 -3.23
CA PRO A 109 3.72 -24.05 -3.45
C PRO A 109 3.93 -25.27 -2.54
N ALA A 110 5.18 -25.66 -2.27
CA ALA A 110 5.52 -26.75 -1.38
C ALA A 110 5.05 -26.47 0.05
N THR A 111 5.41 -25.31 0.61
CA THR A 111 4.92 -24.88 1.93
C THR A 111 3.39 -24.83 1.97
N ASN A 112 2.76 -24.23 0.94
CA ASN A 112 1.29 -24.10 0.91
C ASN A 112 0.59 -25.47 0.94
N ALA A 113 1.13 -26.46 0.23
CA ALA A 113 0.60 -27.82 0.18
C ALA A 113 0.67 -28.57 1.53
N THR A 114 1.59 -28.17 2.43
CA THR A 114 1.72 -28.80 3.77
C THR A 114 0.77 -28.20 4.81
N LEU A 115 0.14 -27.07 4.51
CA LEU A 115 -0.70 -26.37 5.48
C LEU A 115 -2.13 -26.88 5.41
N PRO A 116 -2.69 -27.37 6.53
CA PRO A 116 -4.09 -27.75 6.57
C PRO A 116 -4.95 -26.52 6.29
N TYR A 117 -5.98 -26.69 5.49
CA TYR A 117 -6.94 -25.64 5.13
C TYR A 117 -6.38 -24.49 4.27
N ALA A 118 -5.15 -24.54 3.79
CA ALA A 118 -4.65 -23.56 2.82
C ALA A 118 -5.39 -23.68 1.48
N ALA A 119 -5.79 -22.56 0.91
CA ALA A 119 -6.41 -22.54 -0.42
C ALA A 119 -5.39 -23.01 -1.48
N PRO A 120 -5.77 -23.87 -2.45
CA PRO A 120 -4.86 -24.29 -3.51
C PRO A 120 -4.28 -23.13 -4.33
N ASN A 121 -5.05 -22.06 -4.49
CA ASN A 121 -4.66 -20.83 -5.20
C ASN A 121 -4.44 -19.66 -4.23
N SER A 122 -3.78 -19.93 -3.11
CA SER A 122 -3.53 -18.91 -2.07
C SER A 122 -2.77 -17.71 -2.59
N LEU A 123 -3.21 -16.50 -2.22
CA LEU A 123 -2.52 -15.25 -2.55
C LEU A 123 -1.15 -15.13 -1.87
N HIS A 124 -0.88 -15.88 -0.80
CA HIS A 124 0.46 -15.99 -0.22
C HIS A 124 1.50 -16.51 -1.24
N MET A 125 1.12 -17.44 -2.14
CA MET A 125 2.02 -17.95 -3.18
C MET A 125 2.37 -16.91 -4.25
N ARG A 126 1.66 -15.79 -4.27
CA ARG A 126 1.94 -14.64 -5.16
C ARG A 126 2.56 -13.47 -4.40
N GLY A 127 2.85 -13.63 -3.10
CA GLY A 127 3.28 -12.55 -2.23
C GLY A 127 2.25 -11.44 -2.02
N MET A 128 0.98 -11.71 -2.32
CA MET A 128 -0.13 -10.74 -2.27
C MET A 128 -0.91 -10.81 -0.97
N ALA A 129 -0.46 -11.57 0.01
CA ALA A 129 -1.11 -11.76 1.30
C ALA A 129 -0.11 -11.82 2.44
N ALA A 130 -0.58 -11.43 3.63
CA ALA A 130 0.13 -11.59 4.90
C ALA A 130 -0.84 -11.98 6.01
N ASP A 131 -0.42 -12.90 6.87
CA ASP A 131 -1.07 -13.20 8.13
C ASP A 131 -0.37 -12.41 9.23
N ILE A 132 -1.11 -11.53 9.92
CA ILE A 132 -0.55 -10.52 10.82
C ILE A 132 -1.14 -10.61 12.24
N VAL A 133 -0.29 -10.24 13.20
CA VAL A 133 -0.65 -10.01 14.60
C VAL A 133 -0.03 -8.68 15.03
N MET A 134 -0.73 -7.90 15.82
CA MET A 134 -0.15 -6.74 16.49
C MET A 134 -0.02 -7.06 17.99
N PRO A 135 1.20 -7.36 18.49
CA PRO A 135 1.39 -7.78 19.87
C PRO A 135 0.84 -6.78 20.88
N GLY A 136 0.07 -7.28 21.87
CA GLY A 136 -0.53 -6.43 22.90
C GLY A 136 -1.75 -5.60 22.47
N MET A 137 -2.24 -5.80 21.23
CA MET A 137 -3.53 -5.27 20.79
C MET A 137 -4.56 -6.41 20.68
N PRO A 138 -5.83 -6.15 21.03
CA PRO A 138 -6.89 -7.10 20.71
C PRO A 138 -6.91 -7.38 19.21
N GLN A 139 -6.80 -8.65 18.83
CA GLN A 139 -6.76 -9.02 17.40
C GLN A 139 -8.05 -8.63 16.66
N ALA A 140 -9.18 -8.55 17.38
CA ALA A 140 -10.44 -8.06 16.85
C ALA A 140 -10.34 -6.61 16.37
N ASP A 141 -9.61 -5.74 17.07
CA ASP A 141 -9.44 -4.34 16.69
C ASP A 141 -8.59 -4.23 15.42
N VAL A 142 -7.52 -5.05 15.30
CA VAL A 142 -6.67 -5.11 14.10
C VAL A 142 -7.50 -5.56 12.90
N CYS A 143 -8.29 -6.62 13.05
CA CYS A 143 -9.18 -7.13 12.00
C CYS A 143 -10.24 -6.08 11.61
N SER A 144 -10.87 -5.42 12.58
CA SER A 144 -11.88 -4.38 12.33
C SER A 144 -11.32 -3.21 11.52
N GLN A 145 -10.09 -2.77 11.84
CA GLN A 145 -9.44 -1.70 11.06
C GLN A 145 -9.11 -2.15 9.64
N ALA A 146 -8.61 -3.38 9.46
CA ALA A 146 -8.37 -3.93 8.12
C ALA A 146 -9.67 -4.05 7.31
N MET A 147 -10.77 -4.49 7.93
CA MET A 147 -12.10 -4.52 7.31
C MET A 147 -12.59 -3.12 6.91
N ALA A 148 -12.39 -2.11 7.75
CA ALA A 148 -12.76 -0.73 7.45
C ALA A 148 -12.00 -0.21 6.21
N PHE A 149 -10.70 -0.49 6.09
CA PHE A 149 -9.94 -0.16 4.89
C PHE A 149 -10.45 -0.90 3.66
N SER A 150 -10.72 -2.21 3.76
CA SER A 150 -11.29 -3.00 2.66
C SER A 150 -12.63 -2.42 2.18
N GLN A 151 -13.51 -2.01 3.09
CA GLN A 151 -14.78 -1.38 2.75
C GLN A 151 -14.60 -0.03 2.05
N HIS A 152 -13.69 0.79 2.56
CA HIS A 152 -13.45 2.13 2.01
C HIS A 152 -12.75 2.09 0.65
N LEU A 153 -11.78 1.20 0.47
CA LEU A 153 -10.98 1.11 -0.75
C LEU A 153 -11.63 0.25 -1.85
N GLY A 154 -12.59 -0.60 -1.51
CA GLY A 154 -13.30 -1.45 -2.46
C GLY A 154 -12.52 -2.69 -2.92
N PHE A 155 -11.38 -3.00 -2.30
CA PHE A 155 -10.58 -4.20 -2.50
C PHE A 155 -10.02 -4.69 -1.16
N MET A 156 -9.20 -5.70 -1.12
CA MET A 156 -8.63 -6.44 0.01
C MET A 156 -9.54 -7.56 0.52
N GLY A 157 -9.00 -8.75 0.61
CA GLY A 157 -9.54 -9.86 1.37
C GLY A 157 -9.09 -9.79 2.83
N ILE A 158 -10.03 -9.91 3.77
CA ILE A 158 -9.76 -9.90 5.21
C ILE A 158 -10.31 -11.15 5.85
N GLY A 159 -9.42 -11.95 6.46
CA GLY A 159 -9.77 -13.18 7.17
C GLY A 159 -9.57 -13.04 8.69
N TRP A 160 -10.59 -13.33 9.46
CA TRP A 160 -10.52 -13.46 10.90
C TRP A 160 -10.22 -14.93 11.29
N TYR A 161 -9.15 -15.15 12.06
CA TYR A 161 -8.73 -16.49 12.52
C TYR A 161 -8.60 -16.59 14.05
N GLY A 162 -9.16 -15.64 14.78
CA GLY A 162 -9.06 -15.56 16.24
C GLY A 162 -7.67 -15.10 16.71
N SER A 163 -6.63 -15.84 16.40
CA SER A 163 -5.25 -15.54 16.83
C SER A 163 -4.48 -14.64 15.89
N PHE A 164 -4.95 -14.45 14.65
CA PHE A 164 -4.34 -13.57 13.65
C PHE A 164 -5.37 -13.03 12.65
N THR A 165 -4.99 -12.02 11.90
CA THR A 165 -5.76 -11.48 10.78
C THR A 165 -5.02 -11.77 9.48
N HIS A 166 -5.70 -12.38 8.52
CA HIS A 166 -5.26 -12.46 7.16
C HIS A 166 -5.59 -11.16 6.43
N VAL A 167 -4.65 -10.62 5.69
CA VAL A 167 -4.80 -9.43 4.84
C VAL A 167 -4.25 -9.76 3.46
N ASP A 168 -5.03 -9.51 2.41
CA ASP A 168 -4.55 -9.64 1.03
C ASP A 168 -5.00 -8.46 0.15
N ILE A 169 -4.34 -8.28 -0.98
CA ILE A 169 -4.63 -7.23 -1.98
C ILE A 169 -5.43 -7.77 -3.16
N GLY A 170 -6.20 -8.82 -2.95
CA GLY A 170 -7.14 -9.37 -3.92
C GLY A 170 -8.50 -8.63 -3.93
N PRO A 171 -9.49 -9.24 -4.59
CA PRO A 171 -10.86 -8.70 -4.58
C PRO A 171 -11.41 -8.57 -3.16
N LYS A 172 -12.27 -7.57 -2.95
CA LYS A 172 -12.92 -7.35 -1.65
C LYS A 172 -13.68 -8.60 -1.20
N ALA A 173 -13.26 -9.15 -0.05
CA ALA A 173 -13.88 -10.30 0.59
C ALA A 173 -13.65 -10.25 2.10
N SER A 174 -14.52 -10.90 2.86
CA SER A 174 -14.28 -11.12 4.29
C SER A 174 -14.81 -12.47 4.72
N TRP A 175 -14.09 -13.11 5.64
CA TRP A 175 -14.48 -14.41 6.20
C TRP A 175 -13.98 -14.55 7.64
N ALA A 176 -14.57 -15.49 8.37
CA ALA A 176 -14.09 -15.88 9.68
C ALA A 176 -13.87 -17.40 9.68
N ARG A 177 -12.78 -17.84 10.29
CA ARG A 177 -12.46 -19.24 10.49
C ARG A 177 -11.77 -19.41 11.83
N MET A 178 -12.33 -20.26 12.68
CA MET A 178 -11.67 -20.67 13.91
C MET A 178 -10.78 -21.88 13.59
N LEU A 179 -9.49 -21.74 13.84
CA LEU A 179 -8.56 -22.86 13.76
C LEU A 179 -8.48 -23.48 15.16
N ASN A 180 -8.97 -24.71 15.30
CA ASN A 180 -8.86 -25.49 16.53
C ASN A 180 -7.48 -26.12 16.63
#